data_2b3928f72bf844eb52e1d26d84f59cdb
#
_entry.id   2b3928f72bf844eb52e1d26d84f59cdb
#
_cell.length_a   1.000
_cell.length_b   1.000
_cell.length_c   1.000
_cell.angle_alpha   90.00
_cell.angle_beta   90.00
_cell.angle_gamma   90.00
#
_symmetry.space_group_name_H-M   'P 1'
#
loop_
_entity.id
_entity.type
_entity.pdbx_description
1 polymer ?
#
loop_
_entity_poly.entity_id
_entity_poly.type
_entity_poly.pdbx_seq_one_letter_code
_entity_poly.pdbx_strand_id
1 'polypeptide(L)'
;MKKILLSLLLLSPLALYAQINGSGFYRIQNYKTDRYFYLVDDKAWLITTASTQDINTGSFKLVKPFEERVASNPATICYLTVASKINNTSYRCNVSGQGLDLYQRVQTYLDFRHNASIGAYTISGSGTAGGVTLSKYLTDTERVGNEVTLRTVETNINDYAYWWIRPINNKYYFGFKPSFKASMDGADSLYYTSMYASFPFAVNDNVKAYYISEVRDGYAKVRQFSYTAPGETPLFVECKGATPAENKVDLMASTATAPSNQLRGVYYCNDVDEETGHRNVTPYNSFTMRVLGRAPDGRRAFVKSSMTYIPANTAYLQVSVGSPDVIYVVKEIPDGIESVKVADVKPQTGVYSLSGQRVADRTEGLQKGVYIVNGRKTVVK
;
A
#
# COMPACT_ATOMS: atom_id res chain seq x y z
N MET A 1 40.36 -42.12 40.67
CA MET A 1 39.27 -41.13 40.62
C MET A 1 39.68 -40.02 39.69
N LYS A 2 39.26 -40.08 38.42
CA LYS A 2 39.56 -39.05 37.41
C LYS A 2 38.46 -37.99 37.48
N LYS A 3 38.82 -36.77 37.83
CA LYS A 3 37.92 -35.61 37.77
C LYS A 3 37.81 -35.14 36.31
N ILE A 4 36.64 -35.36 35.72
CA ILE A 4 36.28 -34.79 34.43
C ILE A 4 35.89 -33.35 34.66
N LEU A 5 36.69 -32.41 34.18
CA LEU A 5 36.40 -30.98 34.15
C LEU A 5 35.47 -30.73 32.95
N LEU A 6 34.18 -30.57 33.23
CA LEU A 6 33.20 -30.21 32.23
C LEU A 6 33.31 -28.70 32.02
N SER A 7 34.03 -28.28 30.96
CA SER A 7 34.05 -26.89 30.50
C SER A 7 32.70 -26.58 29.87
N LEU A 8 31.84 -25.90 30.62
CA LEU A 8 30.64 -25.29 30.11
C LEU A 8 31.03 -24.16 29.17
N LEU A 9 31.08 -24.42 27.86
CA LEU A 9 31.12 -23.37 26.84
C LEU A 9 29.81 -22.59 26.98
N LEU A 10 29.87 -21.42 27.61
CA LEU A 10 28.86 -20.40 27.52
C LEU A 10 28.80 -19.95 26.03
N LEU A 11 27.97 -20.61 25.25
CA LEU A 11 27.46 -20.08 24.01
C LEU A 11 26.64 -18.84 24.40
N SER A 12 27.31 -17.70 24.49
CA SER A 12 26.57 -16.42 24.38
C SER A 12 25.72 -16.53 23.11
N PRO A 13 24.43 -16.22 23.14
CA PRO A 13 23.69 -16.06 21.92
C PRO A 13 24.35 -14.89 21.19
N LEU A 14 25.23 -15.21 20.23
CA LEU A 14 25.58 -14.28 19.17
C LEU A 14 24.24 -13.87 18.59
N ALA A 15 23.72 -12.74 19.04
CA ALA A 15 22.60 -12.09 18.40
C ALA A 15 23.02 -11.99 16.95
N LEU A 16 22.43 -12.82 16.11
CA LEU A 16 22.56 -12.74 14.66
C LEU A 16 21.94 -11.39 14.27
N TYR A 17 22.75 -10.34 14.43
CA TYR A 17 22.42 -9.06 13.85
C TYR A 17 22.32 -9.31 12.36
N ALA A 18 21.15 -9.07 11.80
CA ALA A 18 20.90 -9.33 10.41
C ALA A 18 21.85 -8.46 9.56
N GLN A 19 22.91 -9.07 9.08
CA GLN A 19 23.77 -8.47 8.07
C GLN A 19 22.96 -8.39 6.77
N ILE A 20 23.24 -7.38 5.95
CA ILE A 20 22.69 -7.31 4.60
C ILE A 20 23.15 -8.58 3.87
N ASN A 21 22.21 -9.42 3.51
CA ASN A 21 22.46 -10.67 2.81
C ASN A 21 21.98 -10.56 1.36
N GLY A 22 22.74 -9.79 0.55
CA GLY A 22 22.41 -9.57 -0.84
C GLY A 22 21.29 -8.56 -1.08
N SER A 23 20.75 -8.58 -2.30
CA SER A 23 19.61 -7.73 -2.68
C SER A 23 18.32 -8.23 -2.02
N GLY A 24 17.49 -7.31 -1.55
CA GLY A 24 16.24 -7.68 -0.90
C GLY A 24 15.50 -6.50 -0.28
N PHE A 25 14.38 -6.79 0.36
CA PHE A 25 13.54 -5.81 1.05
C PHE A 25 13.96 -5.69 2.51
N TYR A 26 14.16 -4.45 2.93
CA TYR A 26 14.64 -4.11 4.26
C TYR A 26 13.92 -2.88 4.80
N ARG A 27 13.96 -2.70 6.12
CA ARG A 27 13.76 -1.42 6.80
C ARG A 27 15.07 -0.95 7.40
N ILE A 28 15.27 0.35 7.41
CA ILE A 28 16.44 1.00 8.00
C ILE A 28 16.00 1.63 9.30
N GLN A 29 16.53 1.13 10.43
CA GLN A 29 16.17 1.55 11.79
C GLN A 29 17.36 2.21 12.46
N ASN A 30 17.16 3.41 13.02
CA ASN A 30 18.22 4.07 13.76
C ASN A 30 18.57 3.31 15.07
N TYR A 31 19.86 3.14 15.31
CA TYR A 31 20.40 2.42 16.48
C TYR A 31 20.02 3.07 17.80
N LYS A 32 20.05 4.41 17.88
CA LYS A 32 19.87 5.16 19.12
C LYS A 32 18.43 5.49 19.44
N THR A 33 17.63 5.79 18.41
CA THR A 33 16.28 6.34 18.58
C THR A 33 15.16 5.35 18.29
N ASP A 34 15.50 4.18 17.70
CA ASP A 34 14.56 3.17 17.21
C ASP A 34 13.63 3.67 16.08
N ARG A 35 13.88 4.85 15.52
CA ARG A 35 13.09 5.39 14.41
C ARG A 35 13.46 4.71 13.11
N TYR A 36 12.45 4.57 12.25
CA TYR A 36 12.57 3.97 10.93
C TYR A 36 12.57 5.05 9.86
N PHE A 37 13.47 4.90 8.93
CA PHE A 37 13.57 5.71 7.72
C PHE A 37 12.36 5.50 6.81
N TYR A 38 11.79 6.59 6.27
CA TYR A 38 10.76 6.54 5.25
C TYR A 38 10.79 7.76 4.33
N LEU A 39 10.28 7.58 3.12
CA LEU A 39 10.26 8.58 2.09
C LEU A 39 8.88 9.24 2.00
N VAL A 40 8.85 10.56 1.94
CA VAL A 40 7.60 11.34 1.92
C VAL A 40 7.42 12.17 0.65
N ASP A 41 8.43 12.21 -0.24
CA ASP A 41 8.47 13.13 -1.37
C ASP A 41 9.24 12.55 -2.56
N ASP A 42 8.92 12.97 -3.77
CA ASP A 42 9.61 12.57 -5.02
C ASP A 42 10.98 13.22 -5.20
N LYS A 43 11.31 14.23 -4.40
CA LYS A 43 12.64 14.86 -4.37
C LYS A 43 13.59 14.15 -3.39
N ALA A 44 13.64 12.85 -3.46
CA ALA A 44 14.46 11.99 -2.61
C ALA A 44 15.94 12.12 -2.91
N TRP A 45 16.55 13.23 -2.60
CA TRP A 45 17.97 13.47 -2.81
C TRP A 45 18.76 13.08 -1.57
N LEU A 46 19.25 11.87 -1.54
CA LEU A 46 20.09 11.43 -0.44
C LEU A 46 21.43 12.14 -0.39
N ILE A 47 22.01 12.51 -1.56
CA ILE A 47 23.29 13.22 -1.65
C ILE A 47 23.33 13.97 -2.95
N THR A 48 23.42 15.27 -2.88
CA THR A 48 23.72 16.10 -4.04
C THR A 48 25.22 16.21 -4.25
N THR A 49 25.64 16.12 -5.48
CA THR A 49 26.98 16.41 -5.88
C THR A 49 27.42 17.82 -5.45
N ALA A 50 28.53 17.89 -4.80
CA ALA A 50 29.55 18.92 -5.02
C ALA A 50 29.34 20.35 -4.61
N SER A 51 28.24 20.81 -4.08
CA SER A 51 28.25 22.09 -3.38
C SER A 51 28.20 21.85 -1.87
N THR A 52 28.90 22.64 -1.12
CA THR A 52 28.84 22.73 0.34
C THR A 52 27.44 23.15 0.83
N GLN A 53 26.50 23.30 -0.07
CA GLN A 53 25.11 23.65 0.20
C GLN A 53 24.28 22.37 0.20
N ASP A 54 23.84 22.05 1.35
CA ASP A 54 22.64 21.35 1.75
C ASP A 54 22.27 20.10 0.97
N ILE A 55 22.65 18.99 1.56
CA ILE A 55 21.96 17.74 1.30
C ILE A 55 20.55 17.94 1.77
N ASN A 56 19.66 18.00 0.82
CA ASN A 56 18.24 18.03 1.12
C ASN A 56 17.78 16.64 1.55
N THR A 57 17.79 16.41 2.83
CA THR A 57 17.21 15.22 3.45
C THR A 57 15.75 15.44 3.86
N GLY A 58 15.15 16.57 3.51
CA GLY A 58 13.78 16.92 3.84
C GLY A 58 12.74 15.93 3.31
N SER A 59 13.04 15.28 2.18
CA SER A 59 12.20 14.24 1.60
C SER A 59 12.20 12.92 2.38
N PHE A 60 13.13 12.74 3.29
CA PHE A 60 13.24 11.57 4.13
C PHE A 60 12.97 11.94 5.58
N LYS A 61 12.11 11.18 6.22
CA LYS A 61 11.80 11.32 7.61
C LYS A 61 12.06 10.02 8.38
N LEU A 62 12.04 10.12 9.69
CA LEU A 62 12.19 9.02 10.61
C LEU A 62 10.94 8.90 11.44
N VAL A 63 10.41 7.70 11.61
CA VAL A 63 9.12 7.44 12.27
C VAL A 63 9.17 6.27 13.23
N LYS A 64 8.38 6.34 14.32
CA LYS A 64 8.04 5.26 15.26
C LYS A 64 6.62 5.48 15.81
N PRO A 65 5.98 4.56 16.51
CA PRO A 65 6.41 3.19 16.81
C PRO A 65 6.19 2.21 15.63
N PHE A 66 6.83 1.02 15.72
CA PHE A 66 6.76 0.01 14.66
C PHE A 66 5.33 -0.45 14.37
N GLU A 67 4.57 -0.84 15.39
CA GLU A 67 3.25 -1.45 15.23
C GLU A 67 2.20 -0.51 14.59
N GLU A 68 2.28 0.77 14.86
CA GLU A 68 1.26 1.71 14.40
C GLU A 68 1.62 2.44 13.11
N ARG A 69 2.88 2.86 12.99
CA ARG A 69 3.30 3.79 11.95
C ARG A 69 4.28 3.19 10.94
N VAL A 70 4.89 2.08 11.27
CA VAL A 70 5.95 1.48 10.46
C VAL A 70 5.47 0.20 9.80
N ALA A 71 4.84 -0.70 10.55
CA ALA A 71 4.44 -2.02 10.02
C ALA A 71 3.53 -1.92 8.80
N SER A 72 2.63 -0.94 8.76
CA SER A 72 1.69 -0.73 7.64
C SER A 72 2.08 0.42 6.70
N ASN A 73 3.24 1.03 6.89
CA ASN A 73 3.69 2.12 6.03
C ASN A 73 4.60 1.60 4.90
N PRO A 74 4.13 1.57 3.65
CA PRO A 74 4.93 1.11 2.52
C PRO A 74 6.18 1.95 2.28
N ALA A 75 6.16 3.24 2.60
CA ALA A 75 7.28 4.15 2.40
C ALA A 75 8.48 3.84 3.30
N THR A 76 8.33 2.97 4.32
CA THR A 76 9.43 2.49 5.16
C THR A 76 10.19 1.30 4.56
N ILE A 77 9.70 0.73 3.47
CA ILE A 77 10.28 -0.46 2.82
C ILE A 77 11.31 -0.01 1.79
N CYS A 78 12.55 -0.43 1.95
CA CYS A 78 13.63 -0.18 1.03
C CYS A 78 14.01 -1.47 0.30
N TYR A 79 14.23 -1.39 -1.01
CA TYR A 79 14.88 -2.47 -1.75
C TYR A 79 16.37 -2.13 -1.93
N LEU A 80 17.22 -2.91 -1.29
CA LEU A 80 18.67 -2.76 -1.43
C LEU A 80 19.16 -3.66 -2.56
N THR A 81 19.90 -3.09 -3.49
CA THR A 81 20.58 -3.82 -4.56
C THR A 81 22.08 -3.64 -4.42
N VAL A 82 22.82 -4.74 -4.45
CA VAL A 82 24.28 -4.69 -4.41
C VAL A 82 24.81 -3.92 -5.62
N ALA A 83 25.50 -2.82 -5.39
CA ALA A 83 26.04 -1.95 -6.42
C ALA A 83 27.44 -2.36 -6.88
N SER A 84 28.23 -2.98 -5.99
CA SER A 84 29.57 -3.46 -6.29
C SER A 84 29.75 -4.91 -5.86
N LYS A 85 30.27 -5.74 -6.78
CA LYS A 85 30.62 -7.14 -6.47
C LYS A 85 31.95 -7.27 -5.74
N ILE A 86 32.79 -6.20 -5.71
CA ILE A 86 34.13 -6.27 -5.18
C ILE A 86 34.18 -6.18 -3.67
N ASN A 87 33.36 -5.30 -3.08
CA ASN A 87 33.40 -5.04 -1.64
C ASN A 87 32.14 -5.41 -0.90
N ASN A 88 31.02 -5.68 -1.57
CA ASN A 88 29.69 -5.93 -0.99
C ASN A 88 29.28 -4.90 0.09
N THR A 89 29.81 -3.67 0.00
CA THR A 89 29.55 -2.60 0.96
C THR A 89 28.75 -1.45 0.36
N SER A 90 28.73 -1.35 -0.97
CA SER A 90 27.99 -0.30 -1.67
C SER A 90 26.66 -0.85 -2.19
N TYR A 91 25.59 -0.17 -1.85
CA TYR A 91 24.23 -0.57 -2.22
C TYR A 91 23.48 0.60 -2.87
N ARG A 92 22.68 0.29 -3.90
CA ARG A 92 21.65 1.19 -4.35
C ARG A 92 20.44 0.99 -3.42
N CYS A 93 19.97 2.07 -2.83
CA CYS A 93 18.82 2.05 -1.94
C CYS A 93 17.62 2.62 -2.67
N ASN A 94 16.66 1.76 -3.06
CA ASN A 94 15.39 2.16 -3.62
C ASN A 94 14.32 2.09 -2.54
N VAL A 95 13.63 3.18 -2.31
CA VAL A 95 12.55 3.23 -1.31
C VAL A 95 11.24 2.84 -1.97
N SER A 96 10.61 1.81 -1.45
CA SER A 96 9.49 1.13 -2.11
C SER A 96 8.19 1.92 -2.15
N GLY A 97 8.03 3.00 -1.39
CA GLY A 97 6.87 3.87 -1.53
C GLY A 97 6.79 4.59 -2.88
N GLN A 98 7.86 4.55 -3.66
CA GLN A 98 8.13 5.40 -4.81
C GLN A 98 8.34 4.69 -6.12
N GLY A 99 8.34 3.40 -6.14
CA GLY A 99 8.82 2.63 -7.27
C GLY A 99 10.33 2.34 -7.19
N LEU A 100 10.68 1.16 -7.69
CA LEU A 100 12.09 0.72 -7.77
C LEU A 100 12.92 1.62 -8.69
N ASP A 101 12.28 2.44 -9.51
CA ASP A 101 12.90 3.26 -10.55
C ASP A 101 13.19 4.70 -10.14
N LEU A 102 12.78 5.13 -8.97
CA LEU A 102 12.92 6.52 -8.55
C LEU A 102 14.38 6.99 -8.57
N TYR A 103 15.30 6.10 -8.31
CA TYR A 103 16.74 6.36 -8.31
C TYR A 103 17.41 6.26 -9.67
N GLN A 104 16.73 5.92 -10.73
CA GLN A 104 17.33 5.99 -12.07
C GLN A 104 17.71 7.43 -12.46
N ARG A 105 17.04 8.42 -11.88
CA ARG A 105 17.34 9.84 -12.13
C ARG A 105 18.52 10.36 -11.31
N VAL A 106 18.82 9.73 -10.18
CA VAL A 106 19.95 10.08 -9.31
C VAL A 106 20.68 8.78 -8.97
N GLN A 107 21.75 8.49 -9.68
CA GLN A 107 22.61 7.32 -9.41
C GLN A 107 23.37 7.50 -8.09
N THR A 108 22.66 7.39 -6.98
CA THR A 108 23.27 7.53 -5.66
C THR A 108 23.55 6.15 -5.11
N TYR A 109 24.80 5.82 -5.02
CA TYR A 109 25.26 4.67 -4.27
C TYR A 109 25.51 5.08 -2.84
N LEU A 110 25.02 4.30 -1.91
CA LEU A 110 25.27 4.47 -0.49
C LEU A 110 26.23 3.39 -0.02
N ASP A 111 27.22 3.79 0.76
CA ASP A 111 28.14 2.89 1.43
C ASP A 111 27.58 2.50 2.80
N PHE A 112 27.37 1.20 2.98
CA PHE A 112 26.92 0.60 4.23
C PHE A 112 28.13 -0.08 4.88
N ARG A 113 28.72 0.55 5.88
CA ARG A 113 29.90 0.00 6.60
C ARG A 113 29.44 -0.62 7.91
N HIS A 114 29.59 -1.93 8.02
CA HIS A 114 29.24 -2.68 9.21
C HIS A 114 30.24 -2.43 10.35
N ASN A 115 29.73 -2.08 11.52
CA ASN A 115 30.46 -2.06 12.78
C ASN A 115 30.13 -3.34 13.56
N ALA A 116 31.08 -4.29 13.58
CA ALA A 116 30.88 -5.60 14.18
C ALA A 116 30.70 -5.54 15.72
N SER A 117 31.22 -4.50 16.39
CA SER A 117 31.12 -4.38 17.85
C SER A 117 29.72 -4.06 18.33
N ILE A 118 28.92 -3.37 17.52
CA ILE A 118 27.53 -3.00 17.86
C ILE A 118 26.50 -3.66 16.93
N GLY A 119 26.96 -4.37 15.90
CA GLY A 119 26.09 -5.04 14.93
C GLY A 119 25.21 -4.09 14.09
N ALA A 120 25.68 -2.87 13.86
CA ALA A 120 24.95 -1.83 13.11
C ALA A 120 25.84 -1.27 11.98
N TYR A 121 25.25 -0.46 11.11
CA TYR A 121 25.91 0.11 9.95
C TYR A 121 25.99 1.63 10.06
N THR A 122 27.08 2.23 9.59
CA THR A 122 27.04 3.61 9.12
C THR A 122 26.59 3.62 7.67
N ILE A 123 25.79 4.59 7.29
CA ILE A 123 25.31 4.78 5.92
C ILE A 123 25.87 6.11 5.44
N SER A 124 26.68 6.07 4.40
CA SER A 124 27.29 7.28 3.85
C SER A 124 27.15 7.33 2.35
N GLY A 125 27.22 8.53 1.83
CA GLY A 125 27.39 8.76 0.41
C GLY A 125 28.53 9.73 0.20
N SER A 126 29.14 9.68 -0.98
CA SER A 126 30.24 10.53 -1.36
C SER A 126 29.97 11.26 -2.68
N GLY A 127 30.44 12.48 -2.76
CA GLY A 127 30.43 13.28 -3.98
C GLY A 127 31.75 14.02 -4.13
N THR A 128 32.12 14.39 -5.33
CA THR A 128 33.37 15.14 -5.60
C THR A 128 33.05 16.57 -5.99
N ALA A 129 33.64 17.52 -5.26
CA ALA A 129 33.53 18.95 -5.54
C ALA A 129 34.93 19.58 -5.61
N GLY A 130 35.23 20.30 -6.67
CA GLY A 130 36.52 20.99 -6.81
C GLY A 130 37.74 20.09 -6.64
N GLY A 131 37.62 18.81 -7.01
CA GLY A 131 38.69 17.80 -6.84
C GLY A 131 38.78 17.17 -5.45
N VAL A 132 37.89 17.54 -4.50
CA VAL A 132 37.83 16.97 -3.16
C VAL A 132 36.63 16.05 -3.06
N THR A 133 36.85 14.82 -2.59
CA THR A 133 35.76 13.88 -2.27
C THR A 133 35.28 14.14 -0.85
N LEU A 134 33.99 14.48 -0.72
CA LEU A 134 33.32 14.66 0.54
C LEU A 134 32.43 13.45 0.80
N SER A 135 32.47 12.93 2.02
CA SER A 135 31.57 11.87 2.48
C SER A 135 30.67 12.43 3.56
N LYS A 136 29.36 12.14 3.43
CA LYS A 136 28.37 12.52 4.45
C LYS A 136 27.65 11.29 4.96
N TYR A 137 27.41 11.26 6.25
CA TYR A 137 26.78 10.15 6.94
C TYR A 137 25.34 10.50 7.29
N LEU A 138 24.43 9.58 7.07
CA LEU A 138 23.06 9.70 7.55
C LEU A 138 23.04 9.63 9.09
N THR A 139 22.31 10.52 9.71
CA THR A 139 22.17 10.58 11.16
C THR A 139 20.75 10.94 11.56
N ASP A 140 20.31 10.43 12.69
CA ASP A 140 19.12 10.95 13.38
C ASP A 140 19.52 12.15 14.26
N THR A 141 18.59 12.73 14.93
CA THR A 141 18.78 13.87 15.81
C THR A 141 18.27 13.56 17.22
N GLU A 142 18.72 14.32 18.22
CA GLU A 142 18.21 14.23 19.59
C GLU A 142 16.80 14.81 19.75
N ARG A 143 16.18 15.32 18.68
CA ARG A 143 14.84 15.89 18.75
C ARG A 143 13.83 14.87 19.26
N VAL A 144 13.04 15.32 20.24
CA VAL A 144 11.96 14.52 20.79
C VAL A 144 10.80 14.48 19.80
N GLY A 145 10.17 13.33 19.65
CA GLY A 145 9.00 13.13 18.81
C GLY A 145 8.98 11.76 18.13
N ASN A 146 7.82 11.39 17.62
CA ASN A 146 7.64 10.13 16.91
C ASN A 146 8.00 10.23 15.43
N GLU A 147 8.11 11.45 14.91
CA GLU A 147 8.48 11.73 13.54
C GLU A 147 9.42 12.94 13.49
N VAL A 148 10.53 12.80 12.79
CA VAL A 148 11.53 13.85 12.63
C VAL A 148 12.16 13.76 11.24
N THR A 149 12.72 14.88 10.77
CA THR A 149 13.49 14.93 9.51
C THR A 149 14.84 14.24 9.69
N LEU A 150 15.22 13.42 8.71
CA LEU A 150 16.56 12.81 8.61
C LEU A 150 17.62 13.91 8.40
N ARG A 151 18.79 13.71 8.96
CA ARG A 151 19.92 14.64 8.88
C ARG A 151 21.17 13.96 8.30
N THR A 152 22.20 14.76 8.06
CA THR A 152 23.52 14.28 7.67
C THR A 152 24.62 14.99 8.46
N VAL A 153 25.76 14.31 8.64
CA VAL A 153 26.97 14.86 9.26
C VAL A 153 28.19 14.47 8.44
N GLU A 154 29.20 15.33 8.38
CA GLU A 154 30.44 15.09 7.65
C GLU A 154 31.47 14.38 8.55
N THR A 155 31.51 14.73 9.82
CA THR A 155 32.44 14.23 10.81
C THR A 155 31.70 13.94 12.12
N ASN A 156 32.39 13.38 13.13
CA ASN A 156 31.83 13.09 14.46
C ASN A 156 30.68 12.08 14.41
N ILE A 157 30.95 10.92 13.83
CA ILE A 157 30.04 9.79 13.85
C ILE A 157 29.78 9.40 15.31
N ASN A 158 28.54 9.57 15.74
CA ASN A 158 28.08 9.18 17.07
C ASN A 158 26.98 8.10 16.96
N ASP A 159 26.39 7.71 18.07
CA ASP A 159 25.36 6.67 18.12
C ASP A 159 24.16 6.93 17.21
N TYR A 160 23.83 8.20 16.93
CA TYR A 160 22.72 8.57 16.02
C TYR A 160 23.02 8.32 14.55
N ALA A 161 24.28 8.09 14.18
CA ALA A 161 24.69 7.77 12.80
C ALA A 161 24.76 6.27 12.52
N TYR A 162 24.41 5.43 13.50
CA TYR A 162 24.36 3.99 13.30
C TYR A 162 22.94 3.51 13.03
N TRP A 163 22.85 2.48 12.18
CA TRP A 163 21.58 1.98 11.63
C TRP A 163 21.55 0.46 11.63
N TRP A 164 20.48 -0.11 12.10
CA TRP A 164 20.17 -1.51 11.87
C TRP A 164 19.48 -1.68 10.53
N ILE A 165 19.94 -2.65 9.74
CA ILE A 165 19.27 -3.03 8.49
C ILE A 165 18.40 -4.25 8.77
N ARG A 166 17.11 -4.03 8.84
CA ARG A 166 16.12 -5.03 9.26
C ARG A 166 15.51 -5.71 8.05
N PRO A 167 15.81 -6.99 7.76
CA PRO A 167 15.15 -7.70 6.67
C PRO A 167 13.65 -7.81 6.96
N ILE A 168 12.83 -7.71 5.92
CA ILE A 168 11.38 -7.95 6.04
C ILE A 168 11.20 -9.44 6.34
N ASN A 169 10.62 -9.72 7.49
CA ASN A 169 10.37 -11.07 8.02
C ASN A 169 9.23 -11.04 9.04
N ASN A 170 9.01 -12.13 9.77
CA ASN A 170 7.93 -12.23 10.77
C ASN A 170 8.00 -11.18 11.89
N LYS A 171 9.20 -10.66 12.21
CA LYS A 171 9.40 -9.64 13.24
C LYS A 171 9.26 -8.22 12.67
N TYR A 172 9.84 -7.98 11.50
CA TYR A 172 9.85 -6.67 10.83
C TYR A 172 8.97 -6.71 9.58
N TYR A 173 7.78 -7.23 9.72
CA TYR A 173 6.83 -7.52 8.65
C TYR A 173 6.25 -6.24 8.02
N PHE A 174 5.67 -6.42 6.85
CA PHE A 174 4.67 -5.52 6.29
C PHE A 174 3.29 -6.16 6.45
N GLY A 175 2.32 -5.36 6.90
CA GLY A 175 0.95 -5.80 7.03
C GLY A 175 -0.02 -4.64 6.84
N PHE A 176 -1.23 -4.93 6.36
CA PHE A 176 -2.21 -3.90 6.09
C PHE A 176 -2.94 -3.44 7.35
N LYS A 177 -3.05 -2.11 7.53
CA LYS A 177 -3.94 -1.46 8.48
C LYS A 177 -5.20 -1.02 7.74
N PRO A 178 -6.34 -1.68 7.94
CA PRO A 178 -7.57 -1.32 7.27
C PRO A 178 -8.08 0.07 7.65
N SER A 179 -8.75 0.72 6.71
CA SER A 179 -9.33 2.05 6.91
C SER A 179 -10.77 1.99 7.42
N PHE A 180 -11.51 0.94 7.06
CA PHE A 180 -12.92 0.78 7.45
C PHE A 180 -13.38 -0.69 7.34
N LYS A 181 -14.57 -0.96 7.88
CA LYS A 181 -15.26 -2.25 7.82
C LYS A 181 -16.55 -2.11 7.02
N ALA A 182 -16.81 -3.03 6.11
CA ALA A 182 -18.01 -3.03 5.27
C ALA A 182 -18.49 -4.45 4.96
N SER A 183 -19.77 -4.60 4.63
CA SER A 183 -20.32 -5.86 4.15
C SER A 183 -20.07 -6.06 2.66
N MET A 184 -20.08 -7.31 2.22
CA MET A 184 -20.05 -7.71 0.84
C MET A 184 -21.28 -8.56 0.53
N ASP A 185 -22.23 -8.01 -0.24
CA ASP A 185 -23.39 -8.72 -0.78
C ASP A 185 -24.17 -9.58 0.25
N GLY A 186 -24.36 -9.04 1.49
CA GLY A 186 -25.05 -9.74 2.56
C GLY A 186 -24.21 -10.73 3.35
N ALA A 187 -22.93 -10.88 3.04
CA ALA A 187 -21.96 -11.66 3.82
C ALA A 187 -21.44 -10.87 5.03
N ASP A 188 -20.67 -11.55 5.88
CA ASP A 188 -19.99 -10.94 7.03
C ASP A 188 -19.17 -9.73 6.62
N SER A 189 -19.18 -8.70 7.49
CA SER A 189 -18.38 -7.51 7.28
C SER A 189 -16.89 -7.82 7.38
N LEU A 190 -16.13 -7.45 6.37
CA LEU A 190 -14.67 -7.53 6.31
C LEU A 190 -14.03 -6.15 6.36
N TYR A 191 -12.73 -6.10 6.53
CA TYR A 191 -11.96 -4.88 6.60
C TYR A 191 -11.34 -4.53 5.25
N TYR A 192 -11.27 -3.24 4.91
CA TYR A 192 -10.78 -2.77 3.63
C TYR A 192 -9.83 -1.59 3.77
N THR A 193 -8.89 -1.51 2.83
CA THR A 193 -8.03 -0.35 2.60
C THR A 193 -7.64 -0.28 1.12
N SER A 194 -7.21 0.90 0.64
CA SER A 194 -6.58 1.04 -0.66
C SER A 194 -5.07 1.11 -0.51
N MET A 195 -4.33 0.77 -1.56
CA MET A 195 -2.88 0.81 -1.56
C MET A 195 -2.32 1.16 -2.94
N TYR A 196 -1.23 1.91 -2.92
CA TYR A 196 -0.31 2.07 -4.04
C TYR A 196 1.13 2.08 -3.53
N ALA A 197 1.89 1.04 -3.87
CA ALA A 197 3.28 0.88 -3.51
C ALA A 197 4.06 0.22 -4.63
N SER A 198 5.39 0.36 -4.62
CA SER A 198 6.25 -0.15 -5.69
C SER A 198 6.58 -1.63 -5.58
N PHE A 199 6.39 -2.22 -4.42
CA PHE A 199 6.74 -3.62 -4.21
C PHE A 199 5.57 -4.55 -4.47
N PRO A 200 5.82 -5.69 -5.12
CA PRO A 200 4.85 -6.77 -5.21
C PRO A 200 4.78 -7.56 -3.90
N PHE A 201 3.62 -8.15 -3.64
CA PHE A 201 3.41 -9.00 -2.47
C PHE A 201 2.53 -10.21 -2.78
N ALA A 202 2.71 -11.29 -2.01
CA ALA A 202 1.86 -12.46 -2.08
C ALA A 202 0.52 -12.20 -1.39
N VAL A 203 -0.59 -12.52 -2.05
CA VAL A 203 -1.89 -12.61 -1.38
C VAL A 203 -1.99 -13.92 -0.60
N ASN A 204 -2.78 -13.92 0.46
CA ASN A 204 -2.95 -15.10 1.32
C ASN A 204 -4.39 -15.19 1.86
N ASP A 205 -4.64 -16.13 2.76
CA ASP A 205 -5.99 -16.34 3.32
C ASP A 205 -6.51 -15.15 4.14
N ASN A 206 -5.64 -14.32 4.69
CA ASN A 206 -6.00 -13.14 5.49
C ASN A 206 -6.08 -11.86 4.66
N VAL A 207 -5.41 -11.83 3.50
CA VAL A 207 -5.28 -10.64 2.68
C VAL A 207 -5.54 -10.98 1.22
N LYS A 208 -6.59 -10.39 0.66
CA LYS A 208 -6.90 -10.47 -0.77
C LYS A 208 -6.73 -9.10 -1.40
N ALA A 209 -6.17 -9.07 -2.60
CA ALA A 209 -5.95 -7.85 -3.36
C ALA A 209 -6.79 -7.82 -4.62
N TYR A 210 -7.30 -6.64 -4.97
CA TYR A 210 -8.23 -6.42 -6.08
C TYR A 210 -7.87 -5.18 -6.88
N TYR A 211 -8.20 -5.20 -8.17
CA TYR A 211 -8.21 -4.06 -9.06
C TYR A 211 -9.58 -3.87 -9.70
N ILE A 212 -9.83 -2.72 -10.29
CA ILE A 212 -11.09 -2.40 -10.97
C ILE A 212 -10.89 -2.54 -12.48
N SER A 213 -11.56 -3.50 -13.07
CA SER A 213 -11.46 -3.78 -14.51
C SER A 213 -12.42 -2.95 -15.35
N GLU A 214 -13.57 -2.55 -14.79
CA GLU A 214 -14.63 -1.84 -15.50
C GLU A 214 -15.42 -0.97 -14.52
N VAL A 215 -15.89 0.21 -14.99
CA VAL A 215 -16.84 1.05 -14.25
C VAL A 215 -17.98 1.41 -15.18
N ARG A 216 -19.21 1.07 -14.81
CA ARG A 216 -20.40 1.32 -15.59
C ARG A 216 -21.65 1.37 -14.68
N ASP A 217 -22.60 2.25 -14.97
CA ASP A 217 -23.93 2.31 -14.37
C ASP A 217 -23.94 2.35 -12.83
N GLY A 218 -22.95 3.06 -12.22
CA GLY A 218 -22.83 3.14 -10.76
C GLY A 218 -22.19 1.90 -10.10
N TYR A 219 -21.57 1.03 -10.89
CA TYR A 219 -20.88 -0.16 -10.42
C TYR A 219 -19.44 -0.18 -10.88
N ALA A 220 -18.56 -0.68 -10.01
CA ALA A 220 -17.14 -0.96 -10.26
C ALA A 220 -16.89 -2.47 -10.18
N LYS A 221 -16.58 -3.08 -11.32
CA LYS A 221 -16.30 -4.53 -11.41
C LYS A 221 -14.91 -4.83 -10.92
N VAL A 222 -14.80 -5.70 -9.91
CA VAL A 222 -13.52 -6.13 -9.36
C VAL A 222 -12.98 -7.37 -10.02
N ARG A 223 -11.66 -7.45 -10.05
CA ARG A 223 -10.90 -8.66 -10.33
C ARG A 223 -9.91 -8.89 -9.20
N GLN A 224 -9.79 -10.13 -8.77
CA GLN A 224 -8.88 -10.54 -7.69
C GLN A 224 -7.56 -11.02 -8.27
N PHE A 225 -6.45 -10.66 -7.63
CA PHE A 225 -5.16 -11.28 -7.86
C PHE A 225 -5.13 -12.68 -7.21
N SER A 226 -4.69 -13.70 -7.97
CA SER A 226 -4.73 -15.08 -7.49
C SER A 226 -3.57 -15.43 -6.57
N TYR A 227 -2.36 -14.89 -6.82
CA TYR A 227 -1.15 -15.23 -6.09
C TYR A 227 -0.33 -14.01 -5.69
N THR A 228 -0.07 -13.12 -6.63
CA THR A 228 0.80 -11.96 -6.43
C THR A 228 0.09 -10.70 -6.90
N ALA A 229 0.04 -9.70 -6.03
CA ALA A 229 -0.31 -8.34 -6.42
C ALA A 229 0.96 -7.65 -6.93
N PRO A 230 1.00 -7.16 -8.17
CA PRO A 230 2.18 -6.49 -8.72
C PRO A 230 2.49 -5.20 -7.99
N GLY A 231 3.77 -4.82 -7.96
CA GLY A 231 4.18 -3.47 -7.58
C GLY A 231 3.64 -2.42 -8.57
N GLU A 232 3.63 -1.16 -8.18
CA GLU A 232 3.17 -0.02 -9.01
C GLU A 232 1.74 -0.18 -9.54
N THR A 233 0.94 -0.98 -8.85
CA THR A 233 -0.44 -1.25 -9.20
C THR A 233 -1.37 -0.64 -8.17
N PRO A 234 -2.20 0.35 -8.54
CA PRO A 234 -3.24 0.85 -7.65
C PRO A 234 -4.26 -0.25 -7.37
N LEU A 235 -4.51 -0.53 -6.11
CA LEU A 235 -5.38 -1.63 -5.71
C LEU A 235 -6.13 -1.33 -4.41
N PHE A 236 -7.13 -2.11 -4.13
CA PHE A 236 -7.67 -2.19 -2.79
C PHE A 236 -7.50 -3.60 -2.22
N VAL A 237 -7.50 -3.67 -0.90
CA VAL A 237 -7.19 -4.87 -0.14
C VAL A 237 -8.35 -5.17 0.78
N GLU A 238 -8.74 -6.43 0.82
CA GLU A 238 -9.65 -7.03 1.77
C GLU A 238 -8.83 -7.76 2.83
N CYS A 239 -9.08 -7.46 4.08
CA CYS A 239 -8.39 -8.00 5.24
C CYS A 239 -9.35 -8.72 6.17
N LYS A 240 -8.94 -9.83 6.77
CA LYS A 240 -9.71 -10.51 7.81
C LYS A 240 -9.56 -9.83 9.17
N GLY A 241 -8.37 -9.32 9.49
CA GLY A 241 -8.05 -8.69 10.76
C GLY A 241 -8.16 -7.17 10.73
N ALA A 242 -8.15 -6.54 11.90
CA ALA A 242 -8.20 -5.10 12.09
C ALA A 242 -6.80 -4.45 12.16
N THR A 243 -5.75 -5.25 12.41
CA THR A 243 -4.40 -4.79 12.69
C THR A 243 -3.39 -5.24 11.64
N PRO A 244 -2.26 -4.54 11.46
CA PRO A 244 -1.19 -4.98 10.56
C PRO A 244 -0.64 -6.37 10.91
N ALA A 245 -0.59 -6.72 12.19
CA ALA A 245 -0.08 -8.02 12.65
C ALA A 245 -0.94 -9.20 12.18
N GLU A 246 -2.24 -9.00 12.05
CA GLU A 246 -3.21 -10.00 11.56
C GLU A 246 -3.20 -10.09 10.02
N ASN A 247 -2.76 -9.03 9.34
CA ASN A 247 -2.82 -8.88 7.89
C ASN A 247 -1.43 -8.84 7.25
N LYS A 248 -0.51 -9.67 7.73
CA LYS A 248 0.86 -9.77 7.19
C LYS A 248 0.86 -10.32 5.78
N VAL A 249 1.77 -9.82 4.96
CA VAL A 249 2.04 -10.33 3.61
C VAL A 249 3.54 -10.48 3.39
N ASP A 250 3.90 -11.43 2.53
CA ASP A 250 5.27 -11.63 2.10
C ASP A 250 5.56 -10.75 0.88
N LEU A 251 6.63 -9.97 0.95
CA LEU A 251 7.12 -9.18 -0.17
C LEU A 251 7.91 -10.08 -1.12
N MET A 252 7.72 -9.88 -2.42
CA MET A 252 8.27 -10.75 -3.45
C MET A 252 9.06 -9.93 -4.46
N ALA A 253 10.21 -10.45 -4.91
CA ALA A 253 10.82 -10.00 -6.14
C ALA A 253 10.02 -10.64 -7.30
N SER A 254 9.12 -9.87 -7.93
CA SER A 254 8.27 -10.35 -9.00
C SER A 254 8.29 -9.42 -10.19
N THR A 255 8.24 -9.98 -11.37
CA THR A 255 8.10 -9.27 -12.66
C THR A 255 6.66 -9.27 -13.16
N ALA A 256 5.69 -9.60 -12.31
CA ALA A 256 4.27 -9.56 -12.68
C ALA A 256 3.89 -8.15 -13.15
N THR A 257 3.24 -8.07 -14.29
CA THR A 257 2.79 -6.81 -14.88
C THR A 257 1.44 -6.39 -14.32
N ALA A 258 1.26 -5.09 -14.16
CA ALA A 258 -0.04 -4.54 -13.76
C ALA A 258 -1.08 -4.76 -14.86
N PRO A 259 -2.28 -5.23 -14.53
CA PRO A 259 -3.38 -5.34 -15.49
C PRO A 259 -3.93 -3.95 -15.85
N SER A 260 -4.76 -3.88 -16.90
CA SER A 260 -5.59 -2.70 -17.15
C SER A 260 -6.48 -2.42 -15.93
N ASN A 261 -6.39 -1.20 -15.38
CA ASN A 261 -6.98 -0.84 -14.10
C ASN A 261 -7.58 0.56 -14.14
N GLN A 262 -8.78 0.71 -13.62
CA GLN A 262 -9.48 2.00 -13.54
C GLN A 262 -9.05 2.84 -12.32
N LEU A 263 -8.34 2.23 -11.37
CA LEU A 263 -7.79 2.95 -10.22
C LEU A 263 -6.57 3.79 -10.60
N ARG A 264 -6.38 4.88 -9.85
CA ARG A 264 -5.19 5.72 -9.89
C ARG A 264 -4.49 5.66 -8.54
N GLY A 265 -3.16 5.58 -8.56
CA GLY A 265 -2.34 5.52 -7.36
C GLY A 265 -1.74 6.87 -6.99
N VAL A 266 -1.55 7.08 -5.69
CA VAL A 266 -0.85 8.25 -5.14
C VAL A 266 0.24 7.74 -4.20
N TYR A 267 1.50 8.07 -4.52
CA TYR A 267 2.62 7.72 -3.65
C TYR A 267 2.79 8.70 -2.52
N TYR A 268 2.69 9.99 -2.81
CA TYR A 268 3.07 11.07 -1.91
C TYR A 268 1.87 11.92 -1.51
N CYS A 269 1.84 12.30 -0.26
CA CYS A 269 1.02 13.39 0.23
C CYS A 269 1.71 13.95 1.48
N ASN A 270 2.44 15.03 1.32
CA ASN A 270 3.17 15.68 2.39
C ASN A 270 2.83 17.17 2.45
N ASP A 271 2.94 17.73 3.62
CA ASP A 271 2.92 19.19 3.79
C ASP A 271 4.16 19.83 3.18
N VAL A 272 4.18 21.15 3.13
CA VAL A 272 5.33 21.91 2.63
C VAL A 272 6.56 21.52 3.46
N ASP A 273 7.61 21.08 2.77
CA ASP A 273 8.92 20.91 3.35
C ASP A 273 9.52 22.29 3.68
N GLU A 274 9.76 22.57 4.96
CA GLU A 274 10.26 23.86 5.42
C GLU A 274 11.61 24.22 4.82
N GLU A 275 12.46 23.25 4.52
CA GLU A 275 13.81 23.47 3.98
C GLU A 275 13.79 23.75 2.47
N THR A 276 12.90 23.11 1.73
CA THR A 276 12.84 23.21 0.25
C THR A 276 11.66 23.97 -0.28
N GLY A 277 10.65 24.20 0.54
CA GLY A 277 9.35 24.71 0.12
C GLY A 277 8.57 23.75 -0.79
N HIS A 278 9.03 22.52 -0.97
CA HIS A 278 8.38 21.54 -1.81
C HIS A 278 7.17 20.90 -1.13
N ARG A 279 6.07 20.86 -1.85
CA ARG A 279 4.84 20.21 -1.43
C ARG A 279 4.42 19.21 -2.50
N ASN A 280 4.19 17.97 -2.10
CA ASN A 280 3.73 16.91 -2.98
C ASN A 280 2.40 16.37 -2.51
N VAL A 281 1.31 16.84 -3.10
CA VAL A 281 -0.06 16.43 -2.78
C VAL A 281 -0.87 16.22 -4.04
N THR A 282 -1.81 15.30 -3.99
CA THR A 282 -2.88 15.16 -4.97
C THR A 282 -4.16 15.74 -4.36
N PRO A 283 -4.59 16.97 -4.77
CA PRO A 283 -5.83 17.54 -4.28
C PRO A 283 -7.02 16.63 -4.65
N TYR A 284 -7.92 16.43 -3.70
CA TYR A 284 -9.13 15.68 -3.96
C TYR A 284 -10.12 16.53 -4.76
N ASN A 285 -10.65 15.96 -5.84
CA ASN A 285 -11.70 16.60 -6.64
C ASN A 285 -12.98 15.76 -6.57
N SER A 286 -13.98 16.29 -5.86
CA SER A 286 -15.25 15.61 -5.64
C SER A 286 -16.10 15.38 -6.90
N PHE A 287 -15.81 16.06 -8.00
CA PHE A 287 -16.50 15.87 -9.28
C PHE A 287 -15.94 14.67 -10.08
N THR A 288 -14.64 14.40 -9.91
CA THR A 288 -13.94 13.43 -10.76
C THR A 288 -13.24 12.31 -9.99
N MET A 289 -13.35 12.29 -8.67
CA MET A 289 -12.70 11.27 -7.84
C MET A 289 -13.71 10.63 -6.87
N ARG A 290 -13.53 9.33 -6.64
CA ARG A 290 -14.21 8.57 -5.58
C ARG A 290 -13.16 7.76 -4.83
N VAL A 291 -13.26 7.72 -3.52
CA VAL A 291 -12.34 6.96 -2.66
C VAL A 291 -13.02 5.72 -2.14
N LEU A 292 -12.24 4.68 -1.90
CA LEU A 292 -12.75 3.45 -1.31
C LEU A 292 -13.32 3.74 0.08
N GLY A 293 -14.55 3.30 0.33
CA GLY A 293 -15.28 3.56 1.58
C GLY A 293 -16.50 2.67 1.74
N ARG A 294 -17.36 3.05 2.66
CA ARG A 294 -18.63 2.39 2.96
C ARG A 294 -19.79 3.24 2.46
N ALA A 295 -20.65 2.65 1.66
CA ALA A 295 -21.91 3.27 1.24
C ALA A 295 -22.89 3.43 2.43
N PRO A 296 -23.93 4.28 2.31
CA PRO A 296 -24.91 4.46 3.38
C PRO A 296 -25.64 3.17 3.81
N ASP A 297 -25.80 2.21 2.91
CA ASP A 297 -26.39 0.89 3.16
C ASP A 297 -25.40 -0.12 3.79
N GLY A 298 -24.17 0.29 4.10
CA GLY A 298 -23.15 -0.53 4.74
C GLY A 298 -22.26 -1.31 3.79
N ARG A 299 -22.55 -1.35 2.50
CA ARG A 299 -21.74 -2.05 1.49
C ARG A 299 -20.44 -1.30 1.16
N ARG A 300 -19.44 -2.04 0.71
CA ARG A 300 -18.20 -1.45 0.17
C ARG A 300 -18.49 -0.74 -1.16
N ALA A 301 -17.95 0.45 -1.31
CA ALA A 301 -18.12 1.25 -2.51
C ALA A 301 -16.97 2.23 -2.68
N PHE A 302 -16.86 2.82 -3.86
CA PHE A 302 -16.13 4.06 -4.05
C PHE A 302 -17.10 5.21 -3.83
N VAL A 303 -16.78 6.08 -2.87
CA VAL A 303 -17.70 7.13 -2.41
C VAL A 303 -17.09 8.53 -2.58
N LYS A 304 -17.94 9.51 -2.74
CA LYS A 304 -17.58 10.92 -2.65
C LYS A 304 -17.15 11.23 -1.22
N SER A 305 -16.14 12.07 -1.04
CA SER A 305 -15.55 12.40 0.25
C SER A 305 -15.45 13.91 0.44
N SER A 306 -15.28 14.33 1.68
CA SER A 306 -14.95 15.71 2.06
C SER A 306 -13.47 15.95 2.31
N MET A 307 -12.60 14.98 1.99
CA MET A 307 -11.16 15.13 2.16
C MET A 307 -10.60 16.25 1.29
N THR A 308 -9.50 16.83 1.73
CA THR A 308 -8.80 17.88 0.97
C THR A 308 -7.80 17.28 -0.02
N TYR A 309 -7.15 16.17 0.35
CA TYR A 309 -6.10 15.51 -0.42
C TYR A 309 -6.28 13.99 -0.39
N ILE A 310 -5.80 13.32 -1.44
CA ILE A 310 -5.68 11.85 -1.45
C ILE A 310 -4.47 11.48 -0.57
N PRO A 311 -4.62 10.60 0.42
CA PRO A 311 -3.51 10.19 1.28
C PRO A 311 -2.38 9.48 0.50
N ALA A 312 -1.15 9.58 1.04
CA ALA A 312 0.00 8.87 0.49
C ALA A 312 -0.22 7.34 0.49
N ASN A 313 0.39 6.68 -0.49
CA ASN A 313 0.35 5.22 -0.69
C ASN A 313 -1.06 4.63 -0.81
N THR A 314 -2.01 5.41 -1.32
CA THR A 314 -3.40 4.98 -1.52
C THR A 314 -3.80 5.02 -3.00
N ALA A 315 -4.99 4.50 -3.28
CA ALA A 315 -5.59 4.53 -4.60
C ALA A 315 -7.01 5.11 -4.56
N TYR A 316 -7.41 5.75 -5.65
CA TYR A 316 -8.74 6.28 -5.86
C TYR A 316 -9.28 5.87 -7.24
N LEU A 317 -10.59 5.96 -7.40
CA LEU A 317 -11.26 5.75 -8.67
C LEU A 317 -11.44 7.08 -9.40
N GLN A 318 -10.89 7.18 -10.61
CA GLN A 318 -11.13 8.30 -11.51
C GLN A 318 -12.48 8.12 -12.20
N VAL A 319 -13.33 9.15 -12.18
CA VAL A 319 -14.67 9.12 -12.76
C VAL A 319 -14.93 10.36 -13.62
N SER A 320 -15.94 10.30 -14.48
CA SER A 320 -16.40 11.46 -15.25
C SER A 320 -17.24 12.42 -14.38
N VAL A 321 -17.28 13.67 -14.75
CA VAL A 321 -18.21 14.64 -14.15
C VAL A 321 -19.64 14.15 -14.33
N GLY A 322 -20.46 14.24 -13.26
CA GLY A 322 -21.83 13.72 -13.26
C GLY A 322 -21.96 12.26 -12.84
N SER A 323 -20.86 11.57 -12.59
CA SER A 323 -20.91 10.21 -12.03
C SER A 323 -21.55 10.18 -10.64
N PRO A 324 -22.24 9.08 -10.27
CA PRO A 324 -22.87 8.92 -8.97
C PRO A 324 -21.92 9.18 -7.80
N ASP A 325 -22.44 9.67 -6.69
CA ASP A 325 -21.67 9.89 -5.45
C ASP A 325 -21.22 8.58 -4.80
N VAL A 326 -21.91 7.48 -5.11
CA VAL A 326 -21.61 6.12 -4.66
C VAL A 326 -21.50 5.19 -5.88
N ILE A 327 -20.38 4.48 -6.02
CA ILE A 327 -20.15 3.47 -7.04
C ILE A 327 -19.88 2.15 -6.32
N TYR A 328 -20.83 1.23 -6.42
CA TYR A 328 -20.76 -0.04 -5.69
C TYR A 328 -19.70 -0.98 -6.27
N VAL A 329 -18.96 -1.61 -5.39
CA VAL A 329 -17.94 -2.59 -5.78
C VAL A 329 -18.58 -3.97 -5.90
N VAL A 330 -18.57 -4.54 -7.10
CA VAL A 330 -19.26 -5.81 -7.43
C VAL A 330 -18.34 -6.77 -8.18
N LYS A 331 -18.61 -8.07 -8.07
CA LYS A 331 -17.88 -9.10 -8.84
C LYS A 331 -18.33 -9.09 -10.31
N GLU A 332 -19.62 -8.96 -10.55
CA GLU A 332 -20.20 -8.79 -11.88
C GLU A 332 -21.14 -7.59 -11.87
N ILE A 333 -21.09 -6.77 -12.91
CA ILE A 333 -22.02 -5.65 -13.09
C ILE A 333 -23.37 -6.24 -13.45
N PRO A 334 -24.46 -5.87 -12.76
CA PRO A 334 -25.79 -6.34 -13.12
C PRO A 334 -26.11 -5.99 -14.57
N ASP A 335 -26.49 -6.99 -15.36
CA ASP A 335 -27.01 -6.78 -16.71
C ASP A 335 -28.40 -6.19 -16.55
N GLY A 336 -28.61 -4.90 -16.64
CA GLY A 336 -29.81 -4.05 -16.59
C GLY A 336 -31.23 -4.63 -16.38
N ILE A 337 -31.35 -5.92 -16.08
CA ILE A 337 -32.53 -6.65 -15.66
C ILE A 337 -32.29 -7.13 -14.23
N GLU A 338 -32.01 -6.21 -13.29
CA GLU A 338 -32.24 -6.58 -11.91
C GLU A 338 -33.75 -6.84 -11.77
N SER A 339 -34.10 -8.08 -11.45
CA SER A 339 -35.37 -8.34 -10.82
C SER A 339 -35.45 -7.37 -9.62
N VAL A 340 -36.29 -6.36 -9.75
CA VAL A 340 -36.65 -5.47 -8.65
C VAL A 340 -37.01 -6.41 -7.50
N LYS A 341 -36.19 -6.55 -6.49
CA LYS A 341 -36.58 -7.06 -5.20
C LYS A 341 -37.49 -6.00 -4.61
N VAL A 342 -38.72 -6.02 -5.11
CA VAL A 342 -39.80 -5.24 -4.53
C VAL A 342 -40.03 -5.84 -3.13
N ALA A 343 -39.49 -5.19 -2.13
CA ALA A 343 -39.93 -5.40 -0.78
C ALA A 343 -41.44 -5.15 -0.82
N ASP A 344 -42.24 -6.19 -0.54
CA ASP A 344 -43.68 -6.13 -0.29
C ASP A 344 -44.59 -5.53 -1.39
N VAL A 345 -44.40 -5.87 -2.66
CA VAL A 345 -45.51 -5.87 -3.58
C VAL A 345 -46.29 -7.15 -3.35
N LYS A 346 -47.49 -7.04 -2.74
CA LYS A 346 -48.47 -8.11 -2.74
C LYS A 346 -48.54 -8.67 -4.15
N PRO A 347 -48.45 -10.01 -4.34
CA PRO A 347 -48.48 -10.59 -5.67
C PRO A 347 -49.67 -10.03 -6.44
N GLN A 348 -49.40 -9.33 -7.53
CA GLN A 348 -50.48 -8.87 -8.40
C GLN A 348 -51.16 -10.11 -8.96
N THR A 349 -52.32 -10.43 -8.37
CA THR A 349 -53.16 -11.51 -8.87
C THR A 349 -53.85 -11.07 -10.16
N GLY A 350 -53.75 -11.91 -11.19
CA GLY A 350 -54.36 -11.62 -12.49
C GLY A 350 -53.48 -12.11 -13.67
N VAL A 351 -54.02 -11.95 -14.85
CA VAL A 351 -53.36 -12.31 -16.11
C VAL A 351 -52.99 -11.03 -16.85
N TYR A 352 -51.73 -10.94 -17.27
CA TYR A 352 -51.20 -9.78 -17.97
C TYR A 352 -50.63 -10.20 -19.34
N SER A 353 -50.74 -9.31 -20.31
CA SER A 353 -50.02 -9.43 -21.57
C SER A 353 -48.51 -9.31 -21.36
N LEU A 354 -47.70 -9.67 -22.35
CA LEU A 354 -46.26 -9.46 -22.32
C LEU A 354 -45.85 -7.98 -22.29
N SER A 355 -46.76 -7.07 -22.65
CA SER A 355 -46.59 -5.63 -22.53
C SER A 355 -46.97 -5.07 -21.16
N GLY A 356 -47.38 -5.95 -20.21
CA GLY A 356 -47.72 -5.53 -18.84
C GLY A 356 -49.18 -5.07 -18.65
N GLN A 357 -50.04 -5.14 -19.68
CA GLN A 357 -51.44 -4.78 -19.59
C GLN A 357 -52.25 -5.93 -18.96
N ARG A 358 -53.08 -5.67 -17.95
CA ARG A 358 -53.97 -6.65 -17.35
C ARG A 358 -55.09 -7.02 -18.33
N VAL A 359 -55.23 -8.32 -18.65
CA VAL A 359 -56.15 -8.82 -19.67
C VAL A 359 -57.29 -9.64 -19.06
N ALA A 360 -57.09 -10.25 -17.90
CA ALA A 360 -58.11 -11.02 -17.20
C ALA A 360 -57.76 -11.27 -15.73
N ASP A 361 -58.70 -11.78 -14.96
CA ASP A 361 -58.49 -12.23 -13.57
C ASP A 361 -58.04 -13.70 -13.49
N ARG A 362 -58.39 -14.49 -14.50
CA ARG A 362 -58.11 -15.93 -14.62
C ARG A 362 -57.76 -16.29 -16.06
N THR A 363 -57.21 -17.48 -16.25
CA THR A 363 -56.77 -17.98 -17.57
C THR A 363 -57.90 -18.59 -18.41
N GLU A 364 -59.09 -18.86 -17.79
CA GLU A 364 -60.22 -19.43 -18.52
C GLU A 364 -60.83 -18.41 -19.48
N GLY A 365 -61.04 -18.83 -20.71
CA GLY A 365 -61.61 -17.98 -21.75
C GLY A 365 -60.65 -17.05 -22.49
N LEU A 366 -59.36 -17.12 -22.21
CA LEU A 366 -58.34 -16.37 -22.93
C LEU A 366 -58.07 -17.01 -24.31
N GLN A 367 -57.72 -16.16 -25.26
CA GLN A 367 -57.20 -16.64 -26.54
C GLN A 367 -55.86 -17.34 -26.33
N LYS A 368 -55.54 -18.30 -27.20
CA LYS A 368 -54.25 -19.00 -27.22
C LYS A 368 -53.12 -17.97 -27.32
N GLY A 369 -52.20 -18.06 -26.39
CA GLY A 369 -51.12 -17.06 -26.33
C GLY A 369 -50.19 -17.19 -25.12
N VAL A 370 -49.26 -16.28 -25.01
CA VAL A 370 -48.33 -16.22 -23.86
C VAL A 370 -48.69 -15.03 -22.95
N TYR A 371 -48.89 -15.31 -21.68
CA TYR A 371 -49.33 -14.37 -20.68
C TYR A 371 -48.44 -14.42 -19.44
N ILE A 372 -48.48 -13.40 -18.62
CA ILE A 372 -47.92 -13.40 -17.27
C ILE A 372 -49.06 -13.65 -16.28
N VAL A 373 -49.06 -14.79 -15.62
CA VAL A 373 -50.05 -15.19 -14.64
C VAL A 373 -49.41 -15.23 -13.26
N ASN A 374 -49.83 -14.39 -12.34
CA ASN A 374 -49.29 -14.28 -10.98
C ASN A 374 -47.73 -14.14 -11.03
N GLY A 375 -47.21 -13.30 -11.93
CA GLY A 375 -45.79 -13.03 -12.08
C GLY A 375 -45.01 -14.14 -12.83
N ARG A 376 -45.68 -15.18 -13.37
CA ARG A 376 -45.00 -16.26 -14.13
C ARG A 376 -45.49 -16.31 -15.56
N LYS A 377 -44.54 -16.53 -16.50
CA LYS A 377 -44.84 -16.74 -17.91
C LYS A 377 -45.59 -18.05 -18.11
N THR A 378 -46.82 -17.97 -18.64
CA THR A 378 -47.74 -19.10 -18.83
C THR A 378 -48.20 -19.13 -20.29
N VAL A 379 -48.25 -20.31 -20.89
CA VAL A 379 -48.80 -20.54 -22.25
C VAL A 379 -50.20 -21.05 -22.11
N VAL A 380 -51.17 -20.30 -22.65
CA VAL A 380 -52.57 -20.72 -22.81
C VAL A 380 -52.69 -21.40 -24.19
N LYS A 381 -53.08 -22.69 -24.19
CA LYS A 381 -53.18 -23.54 -25.39
C LYS A 381 -54.54 -23.50 -26.05
#